data_e2f2a1934c5cb1dca0d0b9b6c21c2516
#
_entry.id   e2f2a1934c5cb1dca0d0b9b6c21c2516
#
_cell.length_a   1.000
_cell.length_b   1.000
_cell.length_c   1.000
_cell.angle_alpha   90.00
_cell.angle_beta   90.00
_cell.angle_gamma   90.00
#
_symmetry.space_group_name_H-M   'P 1'
#
loop_
_entity.id
_entity.type
_entity.pdbx_description
1 polymer ?
#
loop_
_entity_poly.entity_id
_entity_poly.type
_entity_poly.pdbx_seq_one_letter_code
_entity_poly.pdbx_strand_id
1 'polypeptide(L)'
;MLDTIELSKKLIEFDSVTPAKQDIFDFLIKIFKEQGFDTKQLNFDGDGSYEVINLMATYGSPQTNGKHFNFLCHVDVVPPGNIEDWDTHPFEPTIKDGYL
;
A
#
# COMPACT_ATOMS: atom_id res chain seq x y z
N MET A 1 -14.21 6.87 -7.73
CA MET A 1 -13.00 7.08 -6.88
C MET A 1 -13.37 6.80 -5.42
N LEU A 2 -12.57 6.04 -4.73
CA LEU A 2 -12.74 5.83 -3.29
C LEU A 2 -12.37 7.13 -2.55
N ASP A 3 -13.13 7.49 -1.52
CA ASP A 3 -12.70 8.54 -0.61
C ASP A 3 -11.57 8.02 0.30
N THR A 4 -10.97 8.90 1.07
CA THR A 4 -9.82 8.56 1.93
C THR A 4 -10.15 7.49 2.95
N ILE A 5 -11.34 7.50 3.52
CA ILE A 5 -11.75 6.51 4.53
C ILE A 5 -11.94 5.14 3.87
N GLU A 6 -12.64 5.09 2.73
CA GLU A 6 -12.87 3.85 2.00
C GLU A 6 -11.55 3.26 1.47
N LEU A 7 -10.63 4.10 0.99
CA LEU A 7 -9.30 3.67 0.58
C LEU A 7 -8.50 3.10 1.76
N SER A 8 -8.54 3.76 2.91
CA SER A 8 -7.87 3.30 4.13
C SER A 8 -8.41 1.94 4.59
N LYS A 9 -9.74 1.78 4.59
CA LYS A 9 -10.39 0.51 4.91
C LYS A 9 -9.92 -0.60 3.96
N LYS A 10 -9.91 -0.32 2.66
CA LYS A 10 -9.45 -1.30 1.67
C LYS A 10 -7.99 -1.71 1.87
N LEU A 11 -7.11 -0.78 2.22
CA LEU A 11 -5.71 -1.09 2.50
C LEU A 11 -5.53 -1.92 3.79
N ILE A 12 -6.35 -1.68 4.81
CA ILE A 12 -6.33 -2.46 6.06
C ILE A 12 -6.79 -3.91 5.85
N GLU A 13 -7.69 -4.16 4.90
CA GLU A 13 -8.20 -5.52 4.61
C GLU A 13 -7.09 -6.47 4.12
N PHE A 14 -5.98 -5.95 3.59
CA PHE A 14 -4.87 -6.79 3.15
C PHE A 14 -4.04 -7.26 4.35
N ASP A 15 -3.83 -8.57 4.45
CA ASP A 15 -2.80 -9.13 5.33
C ASP A 15 -1.42 -8.87 4.71
N SER A 16 -0.92 -7.67 4.91
CA SER A 16 0.35 -7.20 4.36
C SER A 16 1.53 -7.34 5.32
N VAL A 17 1.47 -8.32 6.21
CA VAL A 17 2.61 -8.67 7.09
C VAL A 17 3.84 -8.94 6.22
N THR A 18 4.97 -8.33 6.62
CA THR A 18 6.24 -8.38 5.87
C THR A 18 6.70 -9.81 5.54
N PRO A 19 7.00 -10.11 4.27
CA PRO A 19 6.92 -9.24 3.10
C PRO A 19 5.49 -9.10 2.56
N ALA A 20 5.09 -7.89 2.19
CA ALA A 20 3.78 -7.68 1.57
C ALA A 20 3.66 -8.47 0.26
N LYS A 21 2.47 -9.04 0.02
CA LYS A 21 2.18 -9.92 -1.11
C LYS A 21 1.74 -9.12 -2.34
N GLN A 22 1.65 -9.81 -3.48
CA GLN A 22 1.28 -9.21 -4.77
C GLN A 22 -0.11 -8.55 -4.76
N ASP A 23 -1.06 -9.04 -3.98
CA ASP A 23 -2.45 -8.60 -3.97
C ASP A 23 -2.63 -7.11 -3.64
N ILE A 24 -1.93 -6.60 -2.62
CA ILE A 24 -1.99 -5.18 -2.26
C ILE A 24 -1.37 -4.31 -3.36
N PHE A 25 -0.32 -4.79 -4.04
CA PHE A 25 0.31 -4.06 -5.14
C PHE A 25 -0.58 -4.05 -6.38
N ASP A 26 -1.27 -5.13 -6.71
CA ASP A 26 -2.25 -5.18 -7.81
C ASP A 26 -3.39 -4.18 -7.57
N PHE A 27 -3.88 -4.09 -6.35
CA PHE A 27 -4.87 -3.11 -5.95
C PHE A 27 -4.36 -1.68 -6.13
N LEU A 28 -3.15 -1.37 -5.62
CA LEU A 28 -2.55 -0.04 -5.74
C LEU A 28 -2.26 0.34 -7.20
N ILE A 29 -1.74 -0.58 -8.00
CA ILE A 29 -1.51 -0.36 -9.43
C ILE A 29 -2.81 0.03 -10.14
N LYS A 30 -3.89 -0.68 -9.85
CA LYS A 30 -5.21 -0.35 -10.40
C LYS A 30 -5.64 1.07 -10.01
N ILE A 31 -5.58 1.41 -8.72
CA ILE A 31 -5.98 2.74 -8.22
C ILE A 31 -5.13 3.85 -8.86
N PHE A 32 -3.82 3.68 -8.91
CA PHE A 32 -2.92 4.69 -9.51
C PHE A 32 -3.19 4.88 -11.00
N LYS A 33 -3.38 3.78 -11.74
CA LYS A 33 -3.71 3.87 -13.19
C LYS A 33 -5.06 4.55 -13.43
N GLU A 34 -6.06 4.29 -12.62
CA GLU A 34 -7.36 4.97 -12.71
C GLU A 34 -7.26 6.47 -12.47
N GLN A 35 -6.24 6.92 -11.73
CA GLN A 35 -5.94 8.34 -11.51
C GLN A 35 -4.95 8.94 -12.53
N GLY A 36 -4.56 8.18 -13.54
CA GLY A 36 -3.68 8.67 -14.61
C GLY A 36 -2.19 8.60 -14.29
N PHE A 37 -1.79 7.82 -13.30
CA PHE A 37 -0.38 7.56 -13.02
C PHE A 37 0.18 6.46 -13.90
N ASP A 38 1.43 6.61 -14.30
CA ASP A 38 2.23 5.51 -14.80
C ASP A 38 2.78 4.71 -13.61
N THR A 39 2.74 3.38 -13.72
CA THR A 39 3.17 2.50 -12.63
C THR A 39 4.27 1.55 -13.10
N LYS A 40 5.23 1.32 -12.22
CA LYS A 40 6.30 0.35 -12.42
C LYS A 40 6.50 -0.46 -11.15
N GLN A 41 6.35 -1.78 -11.25
CA GLN A 41 6.69 -2.70 -10.16
C GLN A 41 8.14 -3.13 -10.30
N LEU A 42 8.87 -3.11 -9.19
CA LEU A 42 10.26 -3.52 -9.09
C LEU A 42 10.38 -4.56 -7.98
N ASN A 43 10.75 -5.77 -8.34
CA ASN A 43 10.93 -6.85 -7.39
C ASN A 43 12.41 -7.05 -7.12
N PHE A 44 12.79 -7.09 -5.86
CA PHE A 44 14.16 -7.30 -5.43
C PHE A 44 14.24 -8.55 -4.57
N ASP A 45 15.10 -9.44 -4.96
CA ASP A 45 15.54 -10.60 -4.18
C ASP A 45 17.05 -10.58 -4.07
N GLY A 46 17.62 -11.27 -3.12
CA GLY A 46 19.08 -11.37 -3.01
C GLY A 46 19.50 -11.95 -1.67
N ASP A 47 20.78 -12.28 -1.53
CA ASP A 47 21.45 -12.72 -0.31
C ASP A 47 20.72 -13.81 0.51
N GLY A 48 19.83 -14.59 -0.10
CA GLY A 48 19.04 -15.64 0.56
C GLY A 48 17.85 -15.14 1.37
N SER A 49 17.51 -13.85 1.25
CA SER A 49 16.33 -13.22 1.85
C SER A 49 15.08 -13.45 0.99
N TYR A 50 13.91 -13.03 1.49
CA TYR A 50 12.67 -13.05 0.73
C TYR A 50 12.64 -11.95 -0.33
N GLU A 51 11.83 -12.16 -1.37
CA GLU A 51 11.56 -11.13 -2.38
C GLU A 51 10.80 -9.95 -1.76
N VAL A 52 11.23 -8.74 -2.11
CA VAL A 52 10.56 -7.49 -1.73
C VAL A 52 10.02 -6.81 -2.97
N ILE A 53 8.72 -6.54 -2.97
CA ILE A 53 8.04 -5.84 -4.05
C ILE A 53 8.06 -4.35 -3.74
N ASN A 54 8.46 -3.54 -4.74
CA ASN A 54 8.37 -2.09 -4.70
C ASN A 54 7.50 -1.60 -5.85
N LEU A 55 6.73 -0.56 -5.59
CA LEU A 55 5.89 0.10 -6.60
C LEU A 55 6.32 1.55 -6.74
N MET A 56 6.61 1.94 -7.97
CA MET A 56 6.80 3.34 -8.35
C MET A 56 5.56 3.79 -9.13
N ALA A 57 4.95 4.89 -8.71
CA ALA A 57 3.87 5.54 -9.43
C ALA A 57 4.28 6.97 -9.75
N THR A 58 4.20 7.36 -11.02
CA THR A 58 4.61 8.70 -11.49
C THR A 58 3.47 9.39 -12.21
N TYR A 59 3.34 10.68 -11.97
CA TYR A 59 2.35 11.53 -12.62
C TYR A 59 3.01 12.77 -13.22
N GLY A 60 2.58 13.16 -14.42
CA GLY A 60 3.08 14.34 -15.10
C GLY A 60 4.02 14.01 -16.25
N SER A 61 4.58 15.05 -16.86
CA SER A 61 5.45 14.89 -18.01
C SER A 61 6.90 14.62 -17.59
N PRO A 62 7.56 13.58 -18.14
CA PRO A 62 8.97 13.32 -17.86
C PRO A 62 9.92 14.37 -18.47
N GLN A 63 9.42 15.24 -19.34
CA GLN A 63 10.22 16.23 -20.08
C GLN A 63 10.22 17.63 -19.48
N THR A 64 9.66 17.81 -18.29
CA THR A 64 9.67 19.11 -17.62
C THR A 64 10.99 19.35 -16.91
N ASN A 65 11.55 20.56 -17.06
CA ASN A 65 12.64 21.03 -16.22
C ASN A 65 12.17 21.45 -14.82
N GLY A 66 10.95 21.07 -14.45
CA GLY A 66 10.33 21.36 -13.18
C GLY A 66 10.88 20.52 -12.04
N LYS A 67 10.51 20.92 -10.84
CA LYS A 67 10.86 20.17 -9.63
C LYS A 67 10.02 18.91 -9.54
N HIS A 68 10.64 17.83 -9.04
CA HIS A 68 9.96 16.59 -8.71
C HIS A 68 9.64 16.56 -7.22
N PHE A 69 8.44 16.08 -6.91
CA PHE A 69 8.02 15.81 -5.54
C PHE A 69 7.86 14.30 -5.37
N ASN A 70 8.43 13.75 -4.32
CA ASN A 70 8.37 12.31 -4.06
C ASN A 70 7.76 12.03 -2.68
N PHE A 71 6.72 11.19 -2.66
CA PHE A 71 6.21 10.56 -1.45
C PHE A 71 6.85 9.18 -1.32
N LEU A 72 7.59 8.96 -0.25
CA LEU A 72 8.15 7.65 0.09
C LEU A 72 7.38 7.08 1.27
N CYS A 73 6.77 5.92 1.07
CA CYS A 73 5.99 5.22 2.09
C CYS A 73 6.14 3.71 1.91
N HIS A 74 5.59 2.95 2.84
CA HIS A 74 5.56 1.49 2.77
C HIS A 74 4.14 0.97 3.06
N VAL A 75 3.85 -0.23 2.60
CA VAL A 75 2.55 -0.89 2.74
C VAL A 75 2.59 -2.14 3.60
N ASP A 76 3.78 -2.64 3.89
CA ASP A 76 3.94 -3.78 4.78
C ASP A 76 3.79 -3.38 6.25
N VAL A 77 3.37 -4.33 7.05
CA VAL A 77 3.16 -4.16 8.49
C VAL A 77 3.89 -5.26 9.26
N VAL A 78 4.19 -4.98 10.51
CA VAL A 78 4.69 -6.00 11.45
C VAL A 78 3.56 -6.98 11.80
N PRO A 79 3.86 -8.19 12.25
CA PRO A 79 2.85 -9.10 12.77
C PRO A 79 2.00 -8.43 13.86
N PRO A 80 0.66 -8.60 13.85
CA PRO A 80 -0.24 -7.91 14.77
C PRO A 80 -0.13 -8.36 16.24
N GLY A 81 0.64 -9.40 16.52
CA GLY A 81 0.71 -10.00 17.84
C GLY A 81 -0.51 -10.87 18.15
N ASN A 82 -0.91 -10.89 19.41
CA ASN A 82 -2.09 -11.66 19.81
C ASN A 82 -3.37 -10.93 19.38
N ILE A 83 -4.16 -11.56 18.50
CA ILE A 83 -5.40 -11.00 17.97
C ILE A 83 -6.40 -10.65 19.09
N GLU A 84 -6.39 -11.43 20.19
CA GLU A 84 -7.29 -11.20 21.32
C GLU A 84 -7.00 -9.92 22.10
N ASP A 85 -5.82 -9.32 21.91
CA ASP A 85 -5.44 -8.03 22.54
C ASP A 85 -5.99 -6.81 21.79
N TRP A 86 -6.60 -7.05 20.61
CA TRP A 86 -7.20 -5.99 19.79
C TRP A 86 -8.69 -5.84 20.10
N ASP A 87 -9.17 -4.59 20.19
CA ASP A 87 -10.61 -4.30 20.35
C ASP A 87 -11.43 -4.71 19.13
N THR A 88 -10.83 -4.63 17.93
CA THR A 88 -11.38 -5.11 16.66
C THR A 88 -10.31 -5.89 15.91
N HIS A 89 -10.68 -6.75 15.00
CA HIS A 89 -9.72 -7.55 14.24
C HIS A 89 -8.78 -6.64 13.44
N PRO A 90 -7.44 -6.82 13.49
CA PRO A 90 -6.47 -5.90 12.88
C PRO A 90 -6.58 -5.77 11.36
N PHE A 91 -7.13 -6.76 10.65
CA PHE A 91 -7.35 -6.74 9.20
C PHE A 91 -8.83 -6.61 8.79
N GLU A 92 -9.71 -6.33 9.75
CA GLU A 92 -11.13 -6.03 9.50
C GLU A 92 -11.42 -4.59 9.88
N PRO A 93 -11.32 -3.64 8.92
CA PRO A 93 -11.43 -2.22 9.20
C PRO A 93 -12.80 -1.88 9.81
N THR A 94 -12.79 -1.36 11.00
CA THR A 94 -13.99 -1.07 11.78
C THR A 94 -14.00 0.39 12.21
N ILE A 95 -15.10 1.10 11.94
CA ILE A 95 -15.30 2.45 12.49
C ILE A 95 -16.04 2.31 13.81
N LYS A 96 -15.41 2.78 14.88
CA LYS A 96 -15.97 2.76 16.24
C LYS A 96 -15.73 4.12 16.90
N ASP A 97 -16.78 4.72 17.41
CA ASP A 97 -16.74 6.03 18.11
C ASP A 97 -16.03 7.14 17.29
N GLY A 98 -16.14 7.11 15.95
CA GLY A 98 -15.53 8.08 15.04
C GLY A 98 -14.05 7.80 14.68
N TYR A 99 -13.52 6.67 15.09
CA TYR A 99 -12.16 6.22 14.78
C TYR A 99 -12.18 4.97 13.88
N LEU A 100 -11.21 4.90 12.98
CA LEU A 100 -10.93 3.73 12.14
C LEU A 100 -9.84 2.89 12.80
#